data_df375b444733ccceddc6ba2eab41e4c6
#
_entry.id   df375b444733ccceddc6ba2eab41e4c6
#
_cell.length_a   1.000
_cell.length_b   1.000
_cell.length_c   1.000
_cell.angle_alpha   90.00
_cell.angle_beta   90.00
_cell.angle_gamma   90.00
#
_symmetry.space_group_name_H-M   'P 1'
#
loop_
_entity.id
_entity.type
_entity.pdbx_description
1 polymer ?
#
loop_
_entity_poly.entity_id
_entity_poly.type
_entity_poly.pdbx_seq_one_letter_code
_entity_poly.pdbx_strand_id
1 'polypeptide(L)'
;MNESIYAGLPEKLAAALKRCDLLAGPEQLNYYYELYDPKTGGFYYSISSRDCEGMTPFSEGTRFSIEALRYGGITFPDWWKEKCGNWILNHQDEADGFFYEDLWGKITFGPRLYRDLTYSVDILPSYCDMQPKYMLPADRVKGGDVSATIPERLSSKEKMLEYLDGLDWSYKGIWSTGQKLTNEQSLMKATGLWDMVYEYILAKQNPETGLWGDGFGWMNTNGTMKLSGFFDREHPFPNFELALDSIVKLYTGDEPPTSATWIWNPFVAMSRAFYSLGEKGDALRPLLYDKGADIVNCAVDNALKLQRADGGFASSPIRGAARQQGFLFGHGLKDESDLDGTLIAGPRLRNTIHATFGVKAPGGYYAHMNDEFWEKCKNKPEIVKTLPYPADQPITTAKR
;
A
#
# COMPACT_ATOMS: atom_id res chain seq x y z
N MET A 1 10.48 -26.35 7.18
CA MET A 1 10.48 -24.95 7.67
C MET A 1 11.62 -24.76 8.66
N ASN A 2 12.34 -23.66 8.56
CA ASN A 2 13.55 -23.42 9.36
C ASN A 2 13.14 -22.96 10.77
N GLU A 3 13.08 -23.87 11.74
CA GLU A 3 12.68 -23.55 13.14
C GLU A 3 13.58 -22.49 13.79
N SER A 4 14.78 -22.31 13.25
CA SER A 4 15.76 -21.35 13.76
C SER A 4 15.32 -19.88 13.69
N ILE A 5 14.42 -19.51 12.76
CA ILE A 5 13.99 -18.10 12.61
C ILE A 5 13.10 -17.60 13.76
N TYR A 6 12.49 -18.50 14.52
CA TYR A 6 11.63 -18.18 15.67
C TYR A 6 12.35 -18.39 17.00
N ALA A 7 13.65 -18.69 16.97
CA ALA A 7 14.44 -18.91 18.18
C ALA A 7 14.40 -17.66 19.08
N GLY A 8 14.15 -17.87 20.37
CA GLY A 8 14.05 -16.79 21.36
C GLY A 8 12.68 -16.13 21.51
N LEU A 9 11.70 -16.47 20.67
CA LEU A 9 10.32 -16.04 20.85
C LEU A 9 9.55 -17.00 21.77
N PRO A 10 8.54 -16.50 22.53
CA PRO A 10 7.60 -17.36 23.24
C PRO A 10 6.94 -18.39 22.30
N GLU A 11 6.76 -19.62 22.76
CA GLU A 11 6.23 -20.73 21.94
C GLU A 11 4.89 -20.41 21.28
N LYS A 12 3.96 -19.81 22.03
CA LYS A 12 2.63 -19.40 21.51
C LYS A 12 2.75 -18.38 20.38
N LEU A 13 3.66 -17.40 20.53
CA LEU A 13 3.90 -16.39 19.51
C LEU A 13 4.54 -17.02 18.26
N ALA A 14 5.53 -17.89 18.43
CA ALA A 14 6.15 -18.61 17.32
C ALA A 14 5.13 -19.46 16.53
N ALA A 15 4.20 -20.12 17.23
CA ALA A 15 3.11 -20.86 16.62
C ALA A 15 2.15 -19.94 15.83
N ALA A 16 1.78 -18.79 16.38
CA ALA A 16 0.93 -17.82 15.71
C ALA A 16 1.61 -17.23 14.46
N LEU A 17 2.92 -16.92 14.51
CA LEU A 17 3.69 -16.45 13.36
C LEU A 17 3.77 -17.51 12.25
N LYS A 18 3.95 -18.79 12.58
CA LYS A 18 3.87 -19.88 11.59
C LYS A 18 2.50 -19.96 10.92
N ARG A 19 1.43 -19.65 11.64
CA ARG A 19 0.07 -19.63 11.11
C ARG A 19 -0.15 -18.55 10.03
N CYS A 20 0.66 -17.49 10.00
CA CYS A 20 0.64 -16.51 8.93
C CYS A 20 0.93 -17.11 7.53
N ASP A 21 1.49 -18.33 7.44
CA ASP A 21 1.69 -19.01 6.15
C ASP A 21 0.37 -19.30 5.42
N LEU A 22 -0.77 -19.36 6.14
CA LEU A 22 -2.11 -19.47 5.57
C LEU A 22 -2.51 -18.25 4.70
N LEU A 23 -1.81 -17.13 4.84
CA LEU A 23 -2.06 -15.91 4.08
C LEU A 23 -1.34 -15.86 2.72
N ALA A 24 -0.61 -16.92 2.35
CA ALA A 24 0.18 -16.98 1.13
C ALA A 24 0.11 -18.41 0.52
N GLY A 25 -1.03 -18.75 -0.04
CA GLY A 25 -1.27 -20.04 -0.70
C GLY A 25 -1.00 -20.04 -2.21
N PRO A 26 -0.82 -21.21 -2.84
CA PRO A 26 -0.60 -21.32 -4.28
C PRO A 26 -1.78 -20.81 -5.13
N GLU A 27 -2.98 -20.74 -4.58
CA GLU A 27 -4.18 -20.21 -5.23
C GLU A 27 -4.00 -18.75 -5.65
N GLN A 28 -3.24 -17.98 -4.88
CA GLN A 28 -2.94 -16.59 -5.18
C GLN A 28 -2.09 -16.45 -6.45
N LEU A 29 -1.18 -17.37 -6.73
CA LEU A 29 -0.38 -17.32 -7.96
C LEU A 29 -1.27 -17.45 -9.20
N ASN A 30 -2.30 -18.30 -9.15
CA ASN A 30 -3.28 -18.39 -10.22
C ASN A 30 -4.12 -17.11 -10.34
N TYR A 31 -4.48 -16.47 -9.22
CA TYR A 31 -5.18 -15.19 -9.23
C TYR A 31 -4.36 -14.10 -9.94
N TYR A 32 -3.04 -13.98 -9.66
CA TYR A 32 -2.17 -13.05 -10.39
C TYR A 32 -2.05 -13.38 -11.88
N TYR A 33 -1.98 -14.66 -12.24
CA TYR A 33 -2.02 -15.08 -13.64
C TYR A 33 -3.31 -14.62 -14.33
N GLU A 34 -4.46 -14.79 -13.70
CA GLU A 34 -5.75 -14.33 -14.25
C GLU A 34 -5.76 -12.82 -14.49
N LEU A 35 -5.14 -12.03 -13.63
CA LEU A 35 -5.09 -10.57 -13.76
C LEU A 35 -4.01 -10.07 -14.72
N TYR A 36 -3.04 -10.91 -15.13
CA TYR A 36 -1.97 -10.51 -16.03
C TYR A 36 -2.50 -10.13 -17.42
N ASP A 37 -2.07 -8.96 -17.93
CA ASP A 37 -2.37 -8.51 -19.28
C ASP A 37 -1.22 -8.83 -20.25
N PRO A 38 -1.40 -9.73 -21.22
CA PRO A 38 -0.36 -10.11 -22.18
C PRO A 38 0.06 -8.96 -23.11
N LYS A 39 -0.78 -7.93 -23.28
CA LYS A 39 -0.51 -6.79 -24.14
C LYS A 39 0.49 -5.83 -23.53
N THR A 40 0.28 -5.45 -22.27
CA THR A 40 1.07 -4.42 -21.58
C THR A 40 2.14 -5.00 -20.65
N GLY A 41 1.95 -6.24 -20.16
CA GLY A 41 2.75 -6.80 -19.07
C GLY A 41 2.31 -6.33 -17.69
N GLY A 42 1.31 -5.45 -17.61
CA GLY A 42 0.68 -5.00 -16.38
C GLY A 42 -0.35 -5.97 -15.82
N PHE A 43 -1.00 -5.57 -14.73
CA PHE A 43 -2.03 -6.39 -14.07
C PHE A 43 -3.29 -5.58 -13.85
N TYR A 44 -4.44 -6.18 -14.18
CA TYR A 44 -5.76 -5.65 -13.84
C TYR A 44 -5.97 -5.70 -12.33
N TYR A 45 -6.85 -4.85 -11.80
CA TYR A 45 -7.05 -4.74 -10.36
C TYR A 45 -7.96 -5.83 -9.76
N SER A 46 -8.87 -6.38 -10.56
CA SER A 46 -9.74 -7.50 -10.21
C SER A 46 -10.17 -8.25 -11.47
N ILE A 47 -10.84 -9.39 -11.30
CA ILE A 47 -11.37 -10.17 -12.42
C ILE A 47 -12.40 -9.33 -13.21
N SER A 48 -13.31 -8.62 -12.51
CA SER A 48 -14.27 -7.74 -13.20
C SER A 48 -13.63 -6.55 -13.90
N SER A 49 -12.48 -6.06 -13.40
CA SER A 49 -11.67 -5.06 -14.09
C SER A 49 -11.08 -5.62 -15.39
N ARG A 50 -10.55 -6.85 -15.33
CA ARG A 50 -10.02 -7.55 -16.51
C ARG A 50 -11.09 -7.73 -17.59
N ASP A 51 -12.28 -8.14 -17.21
CA ASP A 51 -13.34 -8.53 -18.12
C ASP A 51 -14.21 -7.36 -18.61
N CYS A 52 -14.04 -6.16 -18.02
CA CYS A 52 -14.86 -4.99 -18.31
C CYS A 52 -14.34 -4.19 -19.50
N GLU A 53 -15.25 -3.82 -20.43
CA GLU A 53 -14.95 -2.91 -21.52
C GLU A 53 -14.41 -1.56 -21.01
N GLY A 54 -13.41 -0.98 -21.69
CA GLY A 54 -12.81 0.30 -21.33
C GLY A 54 -11.90 0.27 -20.11
N MET A 55 -11.78 -0.85 -19.40
CA MET A 55 -10.81 -0.97 -18.30
C MET A 55 -9.47 -1.48 -18.81
N THR A 56 -8.41 -0.94 -18.24
CA THR A 56 -7.00 -1.27 -18.55
C THR A 56 -6.25 -1.57 -17.26
N PRO A 57 -5.11 -2.28 -17.31
CA PRO A 57 -4.13 -2.26 -16.22
C PRO A 57 -3.69 -0.84 -15.90
N PHE A 58 -3.20 -0.61 -14.70
CA PHE A 58 -2.59 0.65 -14.28
C PHE A 58 -1.48 0.41 -13.27
N SER A 59 -0.64 1.42 -13.05
CA SER A 59 0.61 1.27 -12.27
C SER A 59 0.41 0.74 -10.87
N GLU A 60 -0.63 1.16 -10.14
CA GLU A 60 -0.90 0.68 -8.78
C GLU A 60 -1.21 -0.82 -8.74
N GLY A 61 -2.12 -1.29 -9.60
CA GLY A 61 -2.45 -2.72 -9.68
C GLY A 61 -1.24 -3.55 -10.06
N THR A 62 -0.46 -3.07 -11.03
CA THR A 62 0.78 -3.70 -11.47
C THR A 62 1.80 -3.76 -10.32
N ARG A 63 2.01 -2.65 -9.60
CA ARG A 63 2.93 -2.59 -8.46
C ARG A 63 2.55 -3.56 -7.34
N PHE A 64 1.25 -3.69 -7.06
CA PHE A 64 0.75 -4.61 -6.04
C PHE A 64 1.02 -6.07 -6.41
N SER A 65 0.75 -6.43 -7.66
CA SER A 65 1.04 -7.78 -8.17
C SER A 65 2.53 -8.12 -8.14
N ILE A 66 3.38 -7.20 -8.60
CA ILE A 66 4.85 -7.34 -8.58
C ILE A 66 5.35 -7.59 -7.15
N GLU A 67 4.89 -6.81 -6.18
CA GLU A 67 5.33 -6.95 -4.79
C GLU A 67 4.96 -8.32 -4.22
N ALA A 68 3.71 -8.75 -4.44
CA ALA A 68 3.24 -10.04 -3.97
C ALA A 68 4.00 -11.21 -4.61
N LEU A 69 4.19 -11.16 -5.93
CA LEU A 69 4.96 -12.15 -6.68
C LEU A 69 6.41 -12.24 -6.17
N ARG A 70 7.04 -11.09 -5.90
CA ARG A 70 8.40 -11.02 -5.33
C ARG A 70 8.48 -11.64 -3.93
N TYR A 71 7.50 -11.39 -3.07
CA TYR A 71 7.43 -12.04 -1.76
C TYR A 71 7.33 -13.56 -1.91
N GLY A 72 6.62 -14.04 -2.92
CA GLY A 72 6.54 -15.45 -3.28
C GLY A 72 7.78 -16.05 -3.91
N GLY A 73 8.79 -15.23 -4.24
CA GLY A 73 10.04 -15.66 -4.86
C GLY A 73 9.99 -15.74 -6.39
N ILE A 74 8.97 -15.14 -7.01
CA ILE A 74 8.92 -14.98 -8.47
C ILE A 74 9.93 -13.90 -8.87
N THR A 75 10.77 -14.23 -9.83
CA THR A 75 11.74 -13.32 -10.47
C THR A 75 11.19 -12.90 -11.84
N PHE A 76 11.54 -11.71 -12.28
CA PHE A 76 10.95 -11.12 -13.49
C PHE A 76 11.88 -11.29 -14.68
N PRO A 77 11.47 -11.98 -15.79
CA PRO A 77 12.31 -12.19 -16.96
C PRO A 77 12.46 -10.90 -17.79
N ASP A 78 13.56 -10.79 -18.54
CA ASP A 78 13.91 -9.58 -19.27
C ASP A 78 12.83 -9.16 -20.29
N TRP A 79 12.21 -10.10 -20.99
CA TRP A 79 11.12 -9.80 -21.91
C TRP A 79 9.91 -9.14 -21.23
N TRP A 80 9.62 -9.51 -19.96
CA TRP A 80 8.56 -8.89 -19.18
C TRP A 80 8.99 -7.50 -18.71
N LYS A 81 10.23 -7.35 -18.21
CA LYS A 81 10.79 -6.05 -17.77
C LYS A 81 10.72 -5.03 -18.90
N GLU A 82 11.13 -5.43 -20.11
CA GLU A 82 11.06 -4.58 -21.29
C GLU A 82 9.62 -4.19 -21.63
N LYS A 83 8.72 -5.16 -21.68
CA LYS A 83 7.31 -4.93 -22.02
C LYS A 83 6.63 -4.00 -20.99
N CYS A 84 6.69 -4.34 -19.71
CA CYS A 84 6.07 -3.58 -18.64
C CYS A 84 6.71 -2.19 -18.50
N GLY A 85 8.03 -2.10 -18.54
CA GLY A 85 8.76 -0.83 -18.43
C GLY A 85 8.42 0.12 -19.57
N ASN A 86 8.39 -0.34 -20.81
CA ASN A 86 7.98 0.49 -21.97
C ASN A 86 6.53 0.95 -21.86
N TRP A 87 5.62 0.09 -21.39
CA TRP A 87 4.23 0.47 -21.13
C TRP A 87 4.15 1.59 -20.09
N ILE A 88 4.83 1.48 -18.95
CA ILE A 88 4.87 2.53 -17.91
C ILE A 88 5.49 3.83 -18.47
N LEU A 89 6.61 3.75 -19.21
CA LEU A 89 7.28 4.93 -19.80
C LEU A 89 6.39 5.70 -20.77
N ASN A 90 5.48 5.03 -21.49
CA ASN A 90 4.54 5.67 -22.39
C ASN A 90 3.51 6.56 -21.68
N HIS A 91 3.30 6.37 -20.38
CA HIS A 91 2.41 7.21 -19.56
C HIS A 91 3.10 8.49 -19.05
N GLN A 92 4.43 8.61 -19.17
CA GLN A 92 5.14 9.79 -18.68
C GLN A 92 4.97 10.99 -19.64
N ASP A 93 4.44 12.08 -19.10
CA ASP A 93 4.28 13.35 -19.84
C ASP A 93 5.60 14.14 -19.83
N GLU A 94 6.03 14.60 -21.01
CA GLU A 94 7.27 15.37 -21.18
C GLU A 94 7.20 16.75 -20.55
N ALA A 95 6.01 17.37 -20.56
CA ALA A 95 5.84 18.76 -20.13
C ALA A 95 5.99 18.92 -18.62
N ASP A 96 5.52 17.93 -17.83
CA ASP A 96 5.50 18.04 -16.36
C ASP A 96 6.18 16.89 -15.62
N GLY A 97 6.49 15.78 -16.31
CA GLY A 97 7.16 14.60 -15.76
C GLY A 97 6.26 13.68 -14.93
N PHE A 98 4.95 13.96 -14.84
CA PHE A 98 3.99 13.06 -14.24
C PHE A 98 3.68 11.87 -15.14
N PHE A 99 3.07 10.82 -14.55
CA PHE A 99 2.56 9.65 -15.25
C PHE A 99 1.03 9.69 -15.26
N TYR A 100 0.43 9.55 -16.44
CA TYR A 100 -1.01 9.62 -16.65
C TYR A 100 -1.54 8.32 -17.22
N GLU A 101 -2.38 7.63 -16.44
CA GLU A 101 -2.94 6.34 -16.81
C GLU A 101 -3.99 6.46 -17.92
N ASP A 102 -3.99 5.52 -18.86
CA ASP A 102 -4.98 5.47 -19.95
C ASP A 102 -6.42 5.44 -19.42
N LEU A 103 -6.60 4.83 -18.24
CA LEU A 103 -7.91 4.58 -17.63
C LEU A 103 -8.68 5.87 -17.28
N TRP A 104 -7.97 6.95 -16.88
CA TRP A 104 -8.60 8.23 -16.50
C TRP A 104 -7.96 9.45 -17.15
N GLY A 105 -6.93 9.26 -17.96
CA GLY A 105 -6.28 10.33 -18.69
C GLY A 105 -5.55 11.34 -17.80
N LYS A 106 -5.29 12.53 -18.34
CA LYS A 106 -4.54 13.57 -17.63
C LYS A 106 -5.38 14.19 -16.50
N ILE A 107 -4.92 13.97 -15.28
CA ILE A 107 -5.48 14.55 -14.04
C ILE A 107 -4.50 15.56 -13.47
N THR A 108 -5.00 16.64 -12.90
CA THR A 108 -4.18 17.76 -12.41
C THR A 108 -4.33 17.99 -10.91
N PHE A 109 -5.02 17.10 -10.20
CA PHE A 109 -5.33 17.27 -8.79
C PHE A 109 -5.46 15.95 -8.05
N GLY A 110 -5.30 16.01 -6.74
CA GLY A 110 -5.65 14.94 -5.79
C GLY A 110 -4.62 13.85 -5.63
N PRO A 111 -4.89 12.93 -4.68
CA PRO A 111 -3.96 11.87 -4.30
C PRO A 111 -3.63 10.89 -5.43
N ARG A 112 -4.54 10.71 -6.41
CA ARG A 112 -4.35 9.78 -7.52
C ARG A 112 -3.12 10.14 -8.36
N LEU A 113 -2.98 11.43 -8.72
CA LEU A 113 -1.85 11.93 -9.50
C LEU A 113 -0.49 11.54 -8.88
N TYR A 114 -0.34 11.75 -7.58
CA TYR A 114 0.91 11.43 -6.88
C TYR A 114 1.11 9.93 -6.66
N ARG A 115 0.02 9.14 -6.56
CA ARG A 115 0.12 7.68 -6.49
C ARG A 115 0.59 7.09 -7.81
N ASP A 116 0.06 7.56 -8.93
CA ASP A 116 0.49 7.10 -10.26
C ASP A 116 1.96 7.42 -10.49
N LEU A 117 2.40 8.63 -10.12
CA LEU A 117 3.81 9.01 -10.12
C LEU A 117 4.65 8.07 -9.23
N THR A 118 4.24 7.87 -7.98
CA THR A 118 5.02 7.07 -7.01
C THR A 118 5.18 5.62 -7.45
N TYR A 119 4.11 4.99 -7.92
CA TYR A 119 4.17 3.59 -8.34
C TYR A 119 4.95 3.41 -9.64
N SER A 120 4.78 4.31 -10.62
CA SER A 120 5.55 4.26 -11.86
C SER A 120 7.04 4.45 -11.62
N VAL A 121 7.42 5.42 -10.78
CA VAL A 121 8.82 5.67 -10.39
C VAL A 121 9.42 4.52 -9.59
N ASP A 122 8.62 3.78 -8.82
CA ASP A 122 9.10 2.57 -8.13
C ASP A 122 9.24 1.37 -9.05
N ILE A 123 8.29 1.15 -9.97
CA ILE A 123 8.32 0.00 -10.90
C ILE A 123 9.53 0.07 -11.82
N LEU A 124 9.80 1.22 -12.42
CA LEU A 124 10.82 1.36 -13.47
C LEU A 124 12.21 0.93 -13.00
N PRO A 125 12.85 1.54 -11.97
CA PRO A 125 14.19 1.16 -11.55
C PRO A 125 14.23 -0.13 -10.73
N SER A 126 13.18 -0.41 -9.94
CA SER A 126 13.23 -1.52 -8.97
C SER A 126 12.89 -2.87 -9.61
N TYR A 127 12.17 -2.89 -10.74
CA TYR A 127 11.66 -4.12 -11.32
C TYR A 127 11.84 -4.24 -12.84
N CYS A 128 12.00 -3.13 -13.55
CA CYS A 128 12.18 -3.13 -15.00
C CYS A 128 13.60 -2.76 -15.45
N ASP A 129 14.50 -2.44 -14.52
CA ASP A 129 15.88 -1.99 -14.81
C ASP A 129 15.90 -0.75 -15.72
N MET A 130 14.88 0.10 -15.65
CA MET A 130 14.69 1.31 -16.46
C MET A 130 14.62 2.55 -15.58
N GLN A 131 14.82 3.74 -16.18
CA GLN A 131 14.67 5.03 -15.51
C GLN A 131 13.52 5.82 -16.16
N PRO A 132 12.88 6.75 -15.43
CA PRO A 132 11.97 7.72 -16.02
C PRO A 132 12.63 8.41 -17.22
N LYS A 133 11.85 8.63 -18.27
CA LYS A 133 12.33 9.23 -19.53
C LYS A 133 12.54 10.74 -19.40
N TYR A 134 11.68 11.39 -18.63
CA TYR A 134 11.68 12.83 -18.44
C TYR A 134 11.92 13.18 -16.97
N MET A 135 12.39 14.43 -16.72
CA MET A 135 12.66 14.93 -15.36
C MET A 135 11.40 14.90 -14.52
N LEU A 136 11.51 14.33 -13.31
CA LEU A 136 10.39 14.21 -12.37
C LEU A 136 9.99 15.56 -11.77
N PRO A 137 8.71 15.73 -11.33
CA PRO A 137 8.23 16.99 -10.76
C PRO A 137 9.09 17.51 -9.60
N ALA A 138 9.51 16.64 -8.66
CA ALA A 138 10.34 17.03 -7.53
C ALA A 138 11.74 17.51 -7.96
N ASP A 139 12.31 16.93 -9.01
CA ASP A 139 13.63 17.33 -9.51
C ASP A 139 13.56 18.64 -10.30
N ARG A 140 12.47 18.89 -11.01
CA ARG A 140 12.19 20.20 -11.65
C ARG A 140 12.12 21.31 -10.60
N VAL A 141 11.42 21.08 -9.49
CA VAL A 141 11.34 22.03 -8.38
C VAL A 141 12.71 22.32 -7.79
N LYS A 142 13.51 21.27 -7.49
CA LYS A 142 14.89 21.43 -6.97
C LYS A 142 15.79 22.17 -7.95
N GLY A 143 15.59 21.97 -9.26
CA GLY A 143 16.34 22.63 -10.32
C GLY A 143 15.93 24.10 -10.54
N GLY A 144 14.94 24.61 -9.80
CA GLY A 144 14.45 25.99 -9.95
C GLY A 144 13.63 26.22 -11.20
N ASP A 145 13.05 25.16 -11.80
CA ASP A 145 12.15 25.27 -12.95
C ASP A 145 10.84 25.93 -12.50
N VAL A 146 10.71 27.22 -12.83
CA VAL A 146 9.53 28.03 -12.49
C VAL A 146 8.25 27.56 -13.20
N SER A 147 8.37 26.74 -14.24
CA SER A 147 7.22 26.11 -14.92
C SER A 147 6.73 24.85 -14.21
N ALA A 148 7.49 24.34 -13.21
CA ALA A 148 7.09 23.20 -12.43
C ALA A 148 5.78 23.53 -11.70
N THR A 149 4.76 22.71 -11.96
CA THR A 149 3.44 22.86 -11.31
C THR A 149 3.55 22.46 -9.84
N ILE A 150 3.82 23.46 -8.99
CA ILE A 150 3.78 23.30 -7.53
C ILE A 150 2.37 23.63 -7.07
N PRO A 151 1.69 22.73 -6.33
CA PRO A 151 0.43 23.08 -5.69
C PRO A 151 0.58 24.34 -4.84
N GLU A 152 -0.39 25.26 -4.88
CA GLU A 152 -0.33 26.55 -4.18
C GLU A 152 0.04 26.41 -2.69
N ARG A 153 -0.48 25.38 -2.01
CA ARG A 153 -0.16 25.06 -0.62
C ARG A 153 1.33 24.75 -0.33
N LEU A 154 2.11 24.42 -1.36
CA LEU A 154 3.55 24.16 -1.26
C LEU A 154 4.41 25.37 -1.67
N SER A 155 3.80 26.51 -1.99
CA SER A 155 4.50 27.70 -2.47
C SER A 155 5.15 28.52 -1.35
N SER A 156 4.66 28.42 -0.12
CA SER A 156 5.23 29.10 1.06
C SER A 156 4.87 28.40 2.36
N LYS A 157 5.58 28.77 3.45
CA LYS A 157 5.26 28.27 4.81
C LYS A 157 3.87 28.68 5.26
N GLU A 158 3.44 29.91 4.95
CA GLU A 158 2.13 30.44 5.32
C GLU A 158 1.02 29.65 4.64
N LYS A 159 1.15 29.38 3.32
CA LYS A 159 0.18 28.58 2.57
C LYS A 159 0.12 27.14 3.04
N MET A 160 1.26 26.57 3.41
CA MET A 160 1.28 25.21 3.96
C MET A 160 0.61 25.15 5.34
N LEU A 161 0.83 26.14 6.22
CA LEU A 161 0.15 26.20 7.51
C LEU A 161 -1.37 26.36 7.34
N GLU A 162 -1.82 27.24 6.47
CA GLU A 162 -3.24 27.41 6.12
C GLU A 162 -3.86 26.07 5.65
N TYR A 163 -3.13 25.34 4.82
CA TYR A 163 -3.56 24.01 4.36
C TYR A 163 -3.63 23.00 5.49
N LEU A 164 -2.61 22.92 6.35
CA LEU A 164 -2.56 21.99 7.49
C LEU A 164 -3.66 22.28 8.51
N ASP A 165 -3.95 23.56 8.79
CA ASP A 165 -5.04 23.98 9.67
C ASP A 165 -6.43 23.66 9.08
N GLY A 166 -6.56 23.66 7.76
CA GLY A 166 -7.78 23.28 7.04
C GLY A 166 -8.01 21.77 6.92
N LEU A 167 -7.06 20.91 7.32
CA LEU A 167 -7.23 19.46 7.28
C LEU A 167 -8.10 18.96 8.42
N ASP A 168 -8.83 17.88 8.16
CA ASP A 168 -9.67 17.23 9.18
C ASP A 168 -8.83 16.24 10.01
N TRP A 169 -8.42 16.67 11.21
CA TRP A 169 -7.66 15.88 12.19
C TRP A 169 -8.54 15.06 13.14
N SER A 170 -9.87 15.04 12.92
CA SER A 170 -10.80 14.22 13.70
C SER A 170 -10.62 12.72 13.44
N TYR A 171 -11.24 11.88 14.28
CA TYR A 171 -11.32 10.43 14.07
C TYR A 171 -11.74 10.05 12.65
N LYS A 172 -12.76 10.72 12.11
CA LYS A 172 -13.30 10.42 10.77
C LYS A 172 -12.38 10.92 9.63
N GLY A 173 -11.66 12.02 9.85
CA GLY A 173 -10.84 12.70 8.84
C GLY A 173 -9.40 12.22 8.79
N ILE A 174 -8.86 11.67 9.89
CA ILE A 174 -7.43 11.42 10.05
C ILE A 174 -6.81 10.54 8.97
N TRP A 175 -7.53 9.53 8.48
CA TRP A 175 -7.04 8.69 7.38
C TRP A 175 -6.86 9.50 6.10
N SER A 176 -7.85 10.35 5.75
CA SER A 176 -7.80 11.20 4.55
C SER A 176 -6.70 12.26 4.66
N THR A 177 -6.56 12.87 5.85
CA THR A 177 -5.48 13.82 6.17
C THR A 177 -4.11 13.19 5.99
N GLY A 178 -3.88 12.03 6.61
CA GLY A 178 -2.63 11.29 6.45
C GLY A 178 -2.36 10.90 5.00
N GLN A 179 -3.38 10.48 4.25
CA GLN A 179 -3.26 10.11 2.84
C GLN A 179 -2.83 11.31 1.97
N LYS A 180 -3.40 12.49 2.18
CA LYS A 180 -3.02 13.71 1.46
C LYS A 180 -1.56 14.08 1.72
N LEU A 181 -1.15 14.11 2.98
CA LEU A 181 0.21 14.49 3.37
C LEU A 181 1.25 13.47 2.87
N THR A 182 0.98 12.17 3.02
CA THR A 182 1.91 11.12 2.60
C THR A 182 2.19 11.15 1.10
N ASN A 183 1.22 11.47 0.28
CA ASN A 183 1.39 11.49 -1.18
C ASN A 183 2.28 12.64 -1.68
N GLU A 184 2.45 13.70 -0.90
CA GLU A 184 3.17 14.93 -1.28
C GLU A 184 4.57 15.05 -0.65
N GLN A 185 5.04 14.01 0.04
CA GLN A 185 6.31 14.06 0.79
C GLN A 185 7.51 14.47 -0.07
N SER A 186 7.62 13.96 -1.29
CA SER A 186 8.74 14.30 -2.19
C SER A 186 8.75 15.80 -2.55
N LEU A 187 7.57 16.38 -2.80
CA LEU A 187 7.45 17.82 -3.07
C LEU A 187 7.68 18.66 -1.81
N MET A 188 7.21 18.25 -0.63
CA MET A 188 7.48 18.91 0.64
C MET A 188 8.99 18.98 0.92
N LYS A 189 9.72 17.89 0.64
CA LYS A 189 11.19 17.88 0.74
C LYS A 189 11.82 18.80 -0.30
N ALA A 190 11.34 18.77 -1.55
CA ALA A 190 11.87 19.62 -2.62
C ALA A 190 11.66 21.12 -2.38
N THR A 191 10.57 21.51 -1.73
CA THR A 191 10.24 22.91 -1.38
C THR A 191 10.81 23.36 -0.04
N GLY A 192 11.49 22.47 0.71
CA GLY A 192 12.04 22.78 2.04
C GLY A 192 10.99 22.95 3.14
N LEU A 193 9.78 22.41 2.94
CA LEU A 193 8.67 22.50 3.91
C LEU A 193 8.60 21.28 4.85
N TRP A 194 9.45 20.28 4.64
CA TRP A 194 9.40 19.00 5.35
C TRP A 194 9.44 19.15 6.87
N ASP A 195 10.43 19.87 7.40
CA ASP A 195 10.63 19.99 8.85
C ASP A 195 9.44 20.69 9.53
N MET A 196 8.89 21.71 8.89
CA MET A 196 7.71 22.40 9.39
C MET A 196 6.48 21.49 9.43
N VAL A 197 6.26 20.67 8.38
CA VAL A 197 5.15 19.70 8.33
C VAL A 197 5.36 18.62 9.38
N TYR A 198 6.59 18.14 9.56
CA TYR A 198 6.93 17.17 10.59
C TYR A 198 6.58 17.70 11.99
N GLU A 199 7.04 18.91 12.36
CA GLU A 199 6.73 19.52 13.66
C GLU A 199 5.22 19.72 13.87
N TYR A 200 4.51 20.11 12.82
CA TYR A 200 3.06 20.24 12.87
C TYR A 200 2.37 18.90 13.14
N ILE A 201 2.81 17.83 12.47
CA ILE A 201 2.31 16.47 12.69
C ILE A 201 2.57 16.01 14.13
N LEU A 202 3.77 16.27 14.67
CA LEU A 202 4.11 15.96 16.07
C LEU A 202 3.11 16.60 17.05
N ALA A 203 2.80 17.89 16.84
CA ALA A 203 1.89 18.65 17.70
C ALA A 203 0.44 18.12 17.65
N LYS A 204 0.06 17.34 16.64
CA LYS A 204 -1.28 16.75 16.48
C LYS A 204 -1.41 15.32 17.02
N GLN A 205 -0.35 14.73 17.56
CA GLN A 205 -0.46 13.41 18.20
C GLN A 205 -1.36 13.48 19.44
N ASN A 206 -2.27 12.54 19.58
CA ASN A 206 -3.13 12.45 20.75
C ASN A 206 -2.32 11.99 21.98
N PRO A 207 -2.24 12.80 23.06
CA PRO A 207 -1.43 12.50 24.22
C PRO A 207 -1.96 11.35 25.09
N GLU A 208 -3.24 10.94 24.89
CA GLU A 208 -3.85 9.85 25.66
C GLU A 208 -3.63 8.49 24.98
N THR A 209 -3.51 8.47 23.65
CA THR A 209 -3.42 7.23 22.88
C THR A 209 -2.10 7.04 22.16
N GLY A 210 -1.30 8.09 21.97
CA GLY A 210 -0.09 8.06 21.13
C GLY A 210 -0.38 7.86 19.63
N LEU A 211 -1.65 7.85 19.21
CA LEU A 211 -2.11 7.77 17.83
C LEU A 211 -2.49 9.17 17.33
N TRP A 212 -2.86 9.31 16.06
CA TRP A 212 -3.41 10.55 15.51
C TRP A 212 -4.92 10.45 15.32
N GLY A 213 -5.60 11.61 15.46
CA GLY A 213 -7.04 11.75 15.47
C GLY A 213 -7.61 11.77 16.91
N ASP A 214 -8.75 12.42 17.09
CA ASP A 214 -9.50 12.38 18.34
C ASP A 214 -10.17 11.02 18.57
N GLY A 215 -10.57 10.74 19.79
CA GLY A 215 -11.20 9.47 20.15
C GLY A 215 -10.25 8.27 20.10
N PHE A 216 -10.84 7.07 20.00
CA PHE A 216 -10.10 5.80 19.99
C PHE A 216 -10.80 4.76 19.10
N GLY A 217 -10.09 4.15 18.17
CA GLY A 217 -10.61 3.10 17.30
C GLY A 217 -9.73 2.82 16.08
N TRP A 218 -10.20 1.96 15.16
CA TRP A 218 -9.45 1.50 14.00
C TRP A 218 -9.09 2.63 13.01
N MET A 219 -9.85 3.71 12.95
CA MET A 219 -9.54 4.83 12.08
C MET A 219 -8.28 5.58 12.54
N ASN A 220 -8.02 5.65 13.85
CA ASN A 220 -6.78 6.25 14.39
C ASN A 220 -5.56 5.46 13.93
N THR A 221 -5.61 4.12 13.91
CA THR A 221 -4.50 3.30 13.41
C THR A 221 -4.27 3.48 11.92
N ASN A 222 -5.35 3.68 11.13
CA ASN A 222 -5.25 3.98 9.70
C ASN A 222 -4.55 5.32 9.45
N GLY A 223 -4.94 6.37 10.19
CA GLY A 223 -4.29 7.68 10.13
C GLY A 223 -2.83 7.62 10.58
N THR A 224 -2.58 6.97 11.71
CA THR A 224 -1.25 6.75 12.27
C THR A 224 -0.34 6.04 11.28
N MET A 225 -0.83 4.99 10.59
CA MET A 225 -0.05 4.30 9.55
C MET A 225 0.34 5.25 8.41
N LYS A 226 -0.58 6.11 7.96
CA LYS A 226 -0.27 7.10 6.92
C LYS A 226 0.81 8.07 7.39
N LEU A 227 0.63 8.65 8.56
CA LEU A 227 1.56 9.61 9.13
C LEU A 227 2.90 8.95 9.56
N SER A 228 2.92 7.65 9.86
CA SER A 228 4.17 6.95 10.20
C SER A 228 5.23 6.99 9.10
N GLY A 229 4.86 7.34 7.86
CA GLY A 229 5.81 7.60 6.77
C GLY A 229 6.65 8.86 6.93
N PHE A 230 6.32 9.74 7.90
CA PHE A 230 7.10 10.92 8.24
C PHE A 230 8.22 10.65 9.26
N PHE A 231 8.26 9.43 9.83
CA PHE A 231 9.22 9.07 10.86
C PHE A 231 10.30 8.13 10.30
N ASP A 232 11.56 8.48 10.61
CA ASP A 232 12.76 7.73 10.25
C ASP A 232 13.77 7.77 11.40
N ARG A 233 15.04 7.40 11.16
CA ARG A 233 16.10 7.41 12.20
C ARG A 233 16.46 8.80 12.71
N GLU A 234 16.30 9.82 11.89
CA GLU A 234 16.55 11.23 12.24
C GLU A 234 15.33 11.84 12.92
N HIS A 235 14.16 11.37 12.57
CA HIS A 235 12.85 11.80 13.04
C HIS A 235 12.09 10.63 13.65
N PRO A 236 12.42 10.18 14.88
CA PRO A 236 11.83 8.98 15.46
C PRO A 236 10.35 9.16 15.83
N PHE A 237 9.61 8.07 15.78
CA PHE A 237 8.20 8.03 16.14
C PHE A 237 7.99 8.44 17.62
N PRO A 238 7.16 9.45 17.89
CA PRO A 238 6.97 9.97 19.25
C PRO A 238 6.01 9.09 20.08
N ASN A 239 6.19 9.08 21.41
CA ASN A 239 5.30 8.40 22.37
C ASN A 239 4.89 6.97 21.96
N PHE A 240 5.84 6.20 21.39
CA PHE A 240 5.54 4.91 20.78
C PHE A 240 4.99 3.87 21.76
N GLU A 241 5.45 3.85 23.02
CA GLU A 241 4.94 2.92 24.02
C GLU A 241 3.44 3.08 24.23
N LEU A 242 2.96 4.33 24.25
CA LEU A 242 1.54 4.63 24.38
C LEU A 242 0.74 4.23 23.13
N ALA A 243 1.30 4.48 21.93
CA ALA A 243 0.71 4.04 20.67
C ALA A 243 0.63 2.51 20.59
N LEU A 244 1.68 1.83 21.06
CA LEU A 244 1.76 0.37 21.12
C LEU A 244 0.67 -0.23 22.00
N ASP A 245 0.52 0.30 23.23
CA ASP A 245 -0.53 -0.11 24.17
C ASP A 245 -1.93 0.10 23.56
N SER A 246 -2.16 1.23 22.90
CA SER A 246 -3.39 1.53 22.20
C SER A 246 -3.70 0.53 21.07
N ILE A 247 -2.70 0.18 20.25
CA ILE A 247 -2.87 -0.82 19.19
C ILE A 247 -3.17 -2.20 19.77
N VAL A 248 -2.48 -2.60 20.84
CA VAL A 248 -2.74 -3.87 21.55
C VAL A 248 -4.19 -3.92 22.05
N LYS A 249 -4.69 -2.86 22.68
CA LYS A 249 -6.07 -2.78 23.15
C LYS A 249 -7.10 -2.94 22.04
N LEU A 250 -6.83 -2.40 20.83
CA LEU A 250 -7.74 -2.59 19.69
C LEU A 250 -7.81 -4.05 19.23
N TYR A 251 -6.67 -4.74 19.15
CA TYR A 251 -6.65 -6.15 18.73
C TYR A 251 -7.21 -7.12 19.75
N THR A 252 -7.14 -6.77 21.03
CA THR A 252 -7.61 -7.60 22.15
C THR A 252 -8.99 -7.19 22.66
N GLY A 253 -9.60 -6.16 22.07
CA GLY A 253 -10.93 -5.69 22.39
C GLY A 253 -12.05 -6.46 21.66
N ASP A 254 -13.29 -6.06 21.90
CA ASP A 254 -14.48 -6.75 21.41
C ASP A 254 -14.81 -6.47 19.93
N GLU A 255 -14.25 -5.40 19.37
CA GLU A 255 -14.48 -5.00 17.97
C GLU A 255 -13.30 -5.39 17.08
N PRO A 256 -13.33 -6.56 16.42
CA PRO A 256 -12.24 -6.99 15.55
C PRO A 256 -12.14 -6.12 14.28
N PRO A 257 -10.95 -6.04 13.65
CA PRO A 257 -10.79 -5.36 12.37
C PRO A 257 -11.56 -6.10 11.27
N THR A 258 -12.31 -5.38 10.43
CA THR A 258 -13.18 -5.97 9.41
C THR A 258 -12.71 -5.80 7.97
N SER A 259 -11.75 -4.92 7.70
CA SER A 259 -11.21 -4.69 6.36
C SER A 259 -9.71 -4.98 6.29
N ALA A 260 -9.20 -5.28 5.11
CA ALA A 260 -7.78 -5.56 4.88
C ALA A 260 -6.89 -4.44 5.45
N THR A 261 -7.26 -3.18 5.24
CA THR A 261 -6.50 -2.03 5.74
C THR A 261 -6.53 -1.92 7.27
N TRP A 262 -7.66 -2.19 7.92
CA TRP A 262 -7.74 -2.17 9.38
C TRP A 262 -6.94 -3.30 10.02
N ILE A 263 -6.85 -4.44 9.34
CA ILE A 263 -6.03 -5.57 9.80
C ILE A 263 -4.54 -5.26 9.66
N TRP A 264 -4.11 -4.66 8.56
CA TRP A 264 -2.70 -4.49 8.22
C TRP A 264 -2.06 -3.20 8.75
N ASN A 265 -2.78 -2.07 8.70
CA ASN A 265 -2.24 -0.75 9.00
C ASN A 265 -1.59 -0.62 10.38
N PRO A 266 -2.14 -1.21 11.46
CA PRO A 266 -1.50 -1.17 12.77
C PRO A 266 -0.12 -1.83 12.79
N PHE A 267 0.05 -2.95 12.09
CA PHE A 267 1.36 -3.61 11.99
C PHE A 267 2.37 -2.78 11.22
N VAL A 268 1.93 -2.05 10.19
CA VAL A 268 2.80 -1.10 9.46
C VAL A 268 3.24 0.02 10.38
N ALA A 269 2.30 0.62 11.13
CA ALA A 269 2.62 1.69 12.06
C ALA A 269 3.64 1.20 13.12
N MET A 270 3.42 0.04 13.72
CA MET A 270 4.35 -0.58 14.67
C MET A 270 5.72 -0.88 14.03
N SER A 271 5.74 -1.51 12.87
CA SER A 271 6.99 -1.88 12.18
C SER A 271 7.84 -0.66 11.84
N ARG A 272 7.22 0.41 11.32
CA ARG A 272 7.90 1.67 11.00
C ARG A 272 8.38 2.39 12.26
N ALA A 273 7.59 2.39 13.33
CA ALA A 273 7.99 2.97 14.61
C ALA A 273 9.18 2.24 15.20
N PHE A 274 9.19 0.90 15.24
CA PHE A 274 10.35 0.10 15.64
C PHE A 274 11.59 0.44 14.81
N TYR A 275 11.44 0.55 13.49
CA TYR A 275 12.54 0.93 12.61
C TYR A 275 13.06 2.33 12.92
N SER A 276 12.18 3.33 13.07
CA SER A 276 12.60 4.73 13.34
C SER A 276 13.31 4.89 14.68
N LEU A 277 12.94 4.10 15.68
CA LEU A 277 13.54 4.13 17.03
C LEU A 277 14.85 3.36 17.15
N GLY A 278 15.19 2.49 16.22
CA GLY A 278 16.41 1.71 16.23
C GLY A 278 16.57 0.78 17.43
N GLU A 279 17.74 0.79 18.07
CA GLU A 279 18.02 -0.04 19.25
C GLU A 279 16.99 0.16 20.38
N LYS A 280 16.52 1.41 20.57
CA LYS A 280 15.44 1.69 21.51
C LYS A 280 14.15 0.98 21.11
N GLY A 281 13.82 0.94 19.81
CA GLY A 281 12.68 0.19 19.29
C GLY A 281 12.82 -1.32 19.52
N ASP A 282 14.00 -1.87 19.25
CA ASP A 282 14.28 -3.29 19.50
C ASP A 282 14.13 -3.67 20.98
N ALA A 283 14.52 -2.78 21.89
CA ALA A 283 14.32 -2.96 23.33
C ALA A 283 12.85 -2.95 23.77
N LEU A 284 11.96 -2.32 22.99
CA LEU A 284 10.52 -2.29 23.27
C LEU A 284 9.75 -3.50 22.71
N ARG A 285 10.31 -4.26 21.75
CA ARG A 285 9.61 -5.42 21.15
C ARG A 285 9.12 -6.45 22.17
N PRO A 286 9.87 -6.81 23.23
CA PRO A 286 9.39 -7.76 24.24
C PRO A 286 8.08 -7.37 24.91
N LEU A 287 7.72 -6.08 24.93
CA LEU A 287 6.42 -5.62 25.47
C LEU A 287 5.24 -6.17 24.69
N LEU A 288 5.44 -6.56 23.41
CA LEU A 288 4.41 -7.20 22.59
C LEU A 288 4.28 -8.71 22.82
N TYR A 289 5.28 -9.37 23.40
CA TYR A 289 5.34 -10.84 23.35
C TYR A 289 4.22 -11.51 24.11
N ASP A 290 3.79 -10.95 25.24
CA ASP A 290 2.71 -11.53 26.04
C ASP A 290 1.36 -11.55 25.30
N LYS A 291 1.09 -10.55 24.49
CA LYS A 291 -0.13 -10.39 23.69
C LYS A 291 0.08 -10.72 22.20
N GLY A 292 1.31 -11.02 21.81
CA GLY A 292 1.68 -11.20 20.41
C GLY A 292 0.89 -12.30 19.72
N ALA A 293 0.69 -13.43 20.37
CA ALA A 293 -0.07 -14.56 19.82
C ALA A 293 -1.55 -14.17 19.59
N ASP A 294 -2.18 -13.46 20.52
CA ASP A 294 -3.57 -13.02 20.42
C ASP A 294 -3.73 -12.03 19.26
N ILE A 295 -2.83 -11.04 19.17
CA ILE A 295 -2.83 -10.02 18.10
C ILE A 295 -2.65 -10.67 16.73
N VAL A 296 -1.68 -11.57 16.58
CA VAL A 296 -1.40 -12.27 15.31
C VAL A 296 -2.57 -13.16 14.91
N ASN A 297 -3.13 -13.94 15.85
CA ASN A 297 -4.27 -14.80 15.56
C ASN A 297 -5.51 -13.96 15.18
N CYS A 298 -5.81 -12.88 15.89
CA CYS A 298 -6.88 -11.96 15.53
C CYS A 298 -6.71 -11.43 14.09
N ALA A 299 -5.50 -11.00 13.72
CA ALA A 299 -5.22 -10.51 12.38
C ALA A 299 -5.39 -11.60 11.30
N VAL A 300 -4.83 -12.79 11.52
CA VAL A 300 -4.92 -13.92 10.58
C VAL A 300 -6.37 -14.38 10.41
N ASP A 301 -7.10 -14.55 11.51
CA ASP A 301 -8.50 -15.01 11.47
C ASP A 301 -9.41 -14.04 10.73
N ASN A 302 -9.21 -12.73 10.90
CA ASN A 302 -10.00 -11.73 10.19
C ASN A 302 -9.56 -11.56 8.73
N ALA A 303 -8.27 -11.72 8.41
CA ALA A 303 -7.80 -11.73 7.03
C ALA A 303 -8.36 -12.92 6.24
N LEU A 304 -8.39 -14.12 6.80
CA LEU A 304 -8.95 -15.31 6.16
C LEU A 304 -10.45 -15.17 5.82
N LYS A 305 -11.21 -14.36 6.56
CA LYS A 305 -12.62 -14.05 6.22
C LYS A 305 -12.76 -13.23 4.94
N LEU A 306 -11.69 -12.58 4.49
CA LEU A 306 -11.66 -11.79 3.27
C LEU A 306 -11.27 -12.62 2.03
N GLN A 307 -10.81 -13.87 2.22
CA GLN A 307 -10.44 -14.76 1.12
C GLN A 307 -11.66 -15.12 0.26
N ARG A 308 -11.46 -15.22 -1.04
CA ARG A 308 -12.49 -15.54 -2.03
C ARG A 308 -12.13 -16.81 -2.82
N ALA A 309 -13.13 -17.34 -3.50
CA ALA A 309 -12.98 -18.57 -4.31
C ALA A 309 -12.07 -18.40 -5.53
N ASP A 310 -11.82 -17.17 -5.97
CA ASP A 310 -10.89 -16.84 -7.06
C ASP A 310 -9.41 -16.93 -6.66
N GLY A 311 -9.13 -17.21 -5.38
CA GLY A 311 -7.78 -17.39 -4.83
C GLY A 311 -7.17 -16.14 -4.22
N GLY A 312 -7.79 -14.96 -4.37
CA GLY A 312 -7.36 -13.72 -3.75
C GLY A 312 -8.10 -13.38 -2.46
N PHE A 313 -7.96 -12.13 -2.03
CA PHE A 313 -8.68 -11.54 -0.89
C PHE A 313 -9.38 -10.27 -1.35
N ALA A 314 -10.55 -9.98 -0.78
CA ALA A 314 -11.23 -8.71 -0.99
C ALA A 314 -10.74 -7.67 0.04
N SER A 315 -10.73 -6.39 -0.34
CA SER A 315 -10.42 -5.27 0.58
C SER A 315 -11.42 -5.17 1.73
N SER A 316 -12.65 -5.64 1.52
CA SER A 316 -13.72 -5.61 2.52
C SER A 316 -14.54 -6.90 2.52
N PRO A 317 -15.26 -7.22 3.61
CA PRO A 317 -16.12 -8.41 3.66
C PRO A 317 -17.33 -8.32 2.72
N ILE A 318 -17.69 -7.12 2.24
CA ILE A 318 -18.90 -6.88 1.46
C ILE A 318 -18.69 -7.19 -0.02
N ARG A 319 -17.58 -6.69 -0.61
CA ARG A 319 -17.27 -6.80 -2.05
C ARG A 319 -15.81 -6.47 -2.33
N GLY A 320 -15.32 -6.82 -3.51
CA GLY A 320 -14.07 -6.31 -4.06
C GLY A 320 -14.15 -4.80 -4.32
N ALA A 321 -13.01 -4.13 -4.41
CA ALA A 321 -12.97 -2.70 -4.68
C ALA A 321 -13.31 -2.41 -6.15
N ALA A 322 -14.11 -1.35 -6.38
CA ALA A 322 -14.39 -0.81 -7.71
C ALA A 322 -13.66 0.51 -7.97
N ARG A 323 -13.17 1.15 -6.91
CA ARG A 323 -12.54 2.48 -6.96
C ARG A 323 -11.35 2.58 -6.02
N GLN A 324 -10.37 3.38 -6.46
CA GLN A 324 -9.26 3.83 -5.63
C GLN A 324 -9.12 5.37 -5.72
N GLN A 325 -9.01 6.04 -4.58
CA GLN A 325 -9.00 7.52 -4.48
C GLN A 325 -10.10 8.20 -5.29
N GLY A 326 -11.27 7.55 -5.40
CA GLY A 326 -12.42 8.07 -6.13
C GLY A 326 -12.45 7.72 -7.63
N PHE A 327 -11.41 7.10 -8.19
CA PHE A 327 -11.35 6.72 -9.61
C PHE A 327 -11.83 5.28 -9.81
N LEU A 328 -12.65 5.09 -10.85
CA LEU A 328 -13.27 3.81 -11.21
C LEU A 328 -12.26 2.94 -11.98
N PHE A 329 -12.19 1.66 -11.66
CA PHE A 329 -11.35 0.68 -12.36
C PHE A 329 -12.02 -0.70 -12.56
N GLY A 330 -13.24 -0.90 -12.09
CA GLY A 330 -13.97 -2.16 -12.23
C GLY A 330 -15.38 -2.09 -11.66
N HIS A 331 -16.08 -3.22 -11.59
CA HIS A 331 -17.45 -3.32 -11.05
C HIS A 331 -17.48 -3.47 -9.52
N GLY A 332 -16.46 -4.07 -8.91
CA GLY A 332 -16.44 -4.40 -7.49
C GLY A 332 -17.54 -5.39 -7.12
N LEU A 333 -17.50 -6.57 -7.71
CA LEU A 333 -18.52 -7.59 -7.48
C LEU A 333 -18.43 -8.14 -6.04
N LYS A 334 -19.55 -8.67 -5.55
CA LYS A 334 -19.69 -9.11 -4.16
C LYS A 334 -18.69 -10.22 -3.80
N ASP A 335 -18.51 -11.19 -4.68
CA ASP A 335 -17.77 -12.41 -4.39
C ASP A 335 -16.40 -12.44 -5.08
N GLU A 336 -15.89 -11.29 -5.54
CA GLU A 336 -14.56 -11.19 -6.13
C GLU A 336 -13.53 -10.61 -5.17
N SER A 337 -12.27 -10.99 -5.40
CA SER A 337 -11.10 -10.38 -4.79
C SER A 337 -10.67 -9.10 -5.52
N ASP A 338 -9.84 -8.31 -4.87
CA ASP A 338 -9.14 -7.20 -5.51
C ASP A 338 -7.66 -7.19 -5.11
N LEU A 339 -6.81 -6.52 -5.89
CA LEU A 339 -5.37 -6.52 -5.65
C LEU A 339 -4.96 -5.85 -4.36
N ASP A 340 -5.68 -4.81 -3.91
CA ASP A 340 -5.41 -4.16 -2.62
C ASP A 340 -5.67 -5.15 -1.47
N GLY A 341 -6.84 -5.79 -1.48
CA GLY A 341 -7.19 -6.84 -0.51
C GLY A 341 -6.20 -8.01 -0.55
N THR A 342 -5.89 -8.51 -1.76
CA THR A 342 -5.03 -9.68 -1.93
C THR A 342 -3.59 -9.43 -1.45
N LEU A 343 -3.01 -8.28 -1.78
CA LEU A 343 -1.68 -7.94 -1.30
C LEU A 343 -1.68 -7.66 0.21
N ILE A 344 -2.63 -6.84 0.67
CA ILE A 344 -2.65 -6.32 2.06
C ILE A 344 -3.06 -7.39 3.06
N ALA A 345 -4.12 -8.17 2.81
CA ALA A 345 -4.53 -9.26 3.71
C ALA A 345 -3.73 -10.55 3.51
N GLY A 346 -2.99 -10.65 2.42
CA GLY A 346 -2.16 -11.79 2.06
C GLY A 346 -0.67 -11.60 2.41
N PRO A 347 0.21 -11.64 1.39
CA PRO A 347 1.66 -11.69 1.60
C PRO A 347 2.24 -10.47 2.30
N ARG A 348 1.67 -9.28 2.13
CA ARG A 348 2.15 -8.07 2.80
C ARG A 348 1.85 -8.11 4.29
N LEU A 349 0.63 -8.53 4.70
CA LEU A 349 0.29 -8.71 6.12
C LEU A 349 1.25 -9.71 6.76
N ARG A 350 1.42 -10.87 6.15
CA ARG A 350 2.34 -11.91 6.61
C ARG A 350 3.74 -11.36 6.88
N ASN A 351 4.32 -10.64 5.92
CA ASN A 351 5.66 -10.08 6.05
C ASN A 351 5.73 -8.96 7.11
N THR A 352 4.70 -8.11 7.17
CA THR A 352 4.66 -7.00 8.13
C THR A 352 4.50 -7.50 9.56
N ILE A 353 3.67 -8.53 9.80
CA ILE A 353 3.56 -9.19 11.11
C ILE A 353 4.94 -9.68 11.55
N HIS A 354 5.62 -10.47 10.72
CA HIS A 354 6.95 -10.98 11.08
C HIS A 354 7.94 -9.84 11.39
N ALA A 355 7.98 -8.80 10.56
CA ALA A 355 8.85 -7.64 10.78
C ALA A 355 8.53 -6.91 12.09
N THR A 356 7.26 -6.81 12.48
CA THR A 356 6.84 -6.22 13.75
C THR A 356 7.46 -6.95 14.94
N PHE A 357 7.56 -8.27 14.88
CA PHE A 357 8.20 -9.10 15.92
C PHE A 357 9.72 -9.30 15.72
N GLY A 358 10.34 -8.55 14.80
CA GLY A 358 11.79 -8.62 14.55
C GLY A 358 12.24 -9.89 13.82
N VAL A 359 11.33 -10.59 13.16
CA VAL A 359 11.58 -11.83 12.43
C VAL A 359 11.46 -11.58 10.93
N LYS A 360 12.33 -12.20 10.14
CA LYS A 360 12.19 -12.19 8.69
C LYS A 360 11.22 -13.31 8.28
N ALA A 361 10.12 -12.94 7.62
CA ALA A 361 9.19 -13.92 7.09
C ALA A 361 9.88 -14.88 6.10
N PRO A 362 9.61 -16.19 6.14
CA PRO A 362 10.08 -17.11 5.10
C PRO A 362 9.54 -16.64 3.74
N GLY A 363 10.43 -16.50 2.77
CA GLY A 363 10.07 -16.11 1.39
C GLY A 363 10.15 -17.29 0.42
N GLY A 364 9.88 -17.03 -0.85
CA GLY A 364 10.16 -17.97 -1.92
C GLY A 364 9.16 -19.13 -2.04
N TYR A 365 7.97 -19.02 -1.48
CA TYR A 365 6.96 -20.09 -1.48
C TYR A 365 6.44 -20.43 -2.90
N TYR A 366 6.60 -19.54 -3.89
CA TYR A 366 6.30 -19.80 -5.31
C TYR A 366 7.55 -19.98 -6.18
N ALA A 367 8.76 -19.91 -5.62
CA ALA A 367 10.00 -19.90 -6.40
C ALA A 367 10.12 -21.11 -7.34
N HIS A 368 9.64 -22.26 -6.92
CA HIS A 368 9.63 -23.50 -7.72
C HIS A 368 8.62 -23.46 -8.90
N MET A 369 7.69 -22.48 -8.93
CA MET A 369 6.68 -22.30 -9.98
C MET A 369 7.04 -21.15 -10.92
N ASN A 370 8.20 -20.50 -10.74
CA ASN A 370 8.61 -19.31 -11.47
C ASN A 370 8.51 -19.45 -12.99
N ASP A 371 9.16 -20.48 -13.53
CA ASP A 371 9.28 -20.66 -14.99
C ASP A 371 7.93 -21.05 -15.59
N GLU A 372 7.16 -21.89 -14.90
CA GLU A 372 5.80 -22.26 -15.32
C GLU A 372 4.87 -21.05 -15.34
N PHE A 373 4.94 -20.20 -14.34
CA PHE A 373 4.13 -18.98 -14.27
C PHE A 373 4.40 -18.06 -15.46
N TRP A 374 5.67 -17.77 -15.75
CA TRP A 374 6.03 -16.88 -16.85
C TRP A 374 5.80 -17.49 -18.22
N GLU A 375 5.94 -18.80 -18.37
CA GLU A 375 5.59 -19.49 -19.62
C GLU A 375 4.07 -19.38 -19.90
N LYS A 376 3.23 -19.58 -18.88
CA LYS A 376 1.79 -19.34 -18.99
C LYS A 376 1.48 -17.89 -19.33
N CYS A 377 2.11 -16.91 -18.67
CA CYS A 377 1.91 -15.49 -18.94
C CYS A 377 2.32 -15.11 -20.37
N LYS A 378 3.43 -15.63 -20.87
CA LYS A 378 3.94 -15.38 -22.23
C LYS A 378 3.00 -15.89 -23.30
N ASN A 379 2.36 -17.03 -23.07
CA ASN A 379 1.43 -17.69 -23.98
C ASN A 379 -0.04 -17.36 -23.70
N LYS A 380 -0.32 -16.43 -22.77
CA LYS A 380 -1.70 -16.07 -22.44
C LYS A 380 -2.36 -15.39 -23.65
N PRO A 381 -3.56 -15.86 -24.08
CA PRO A 381 -4.30 -15.22 -25.16
C PRO A 381 -4.73 -13.79 -24.76
N GLU A 382 -5.02 -12.98 -25.77
CA GLU A 382 -5.63 -11.67 -25.54
C GLU A 382 -6.94 -11.82 -24.75
N ILE A 383 -7.14 -10.86 -23.84
CA ILE A 383 -8.31 -10.85 -22.95
C ILE A 383 -9.54 -10.39 -23.73
N VAL A 384 -10.56 -11.22 -23.73
CA VAL A 384 -11.88 -10.88 -24.30
C VAL A 384 -12.72 -10.23 -23.22
N LYS A 385 -13.14 -8.99 -23.47
CA LYS A 385 -14.00 -8.24 -22.56
C LYS A 385 -15.42 -8.76 -22.64
N THR A 386 -16.01 -9.12 -21.51
CA THR A 386 -17.35 -9.75 -21.40
C THR A 386 -18.33 -8.95 -20.57
N LEU A 387 -17.85 -7.96 -19.80
CA LEU A 387 -18.69 -7.08 -18.99
C LEU A 387 -18.76 -5.70 -19.63
N PRO A 388 -19.94 -5.07 -19.69
CA PRO A 388 -20.07 -3.71 -20.18
C PRO A 388 -19.38 -2.72 -19.23
N TYR A 389 -18.98 -1.57 -19.79
CA TYR A 389 -18.54 -0.44 -18.95
C TYR A 389 -19.68 0.00 -18.03
N PRO A 390 -19.45 0.27 -16.72
CA PRO A 390 -20.48 0.73 -15.79
C PRO A 390 -20.82 2.22 -16.06
N ALA A 391 -21.55 2.46 -17.14
CA ALA A 391 -21.86 3.80 -17.68
C ALA A 391 -22.70 4.67 -16.74
N ASP A 392 -23.37 4.08 -15.76
CA ASP A 392 -24.12 4.75 -14.69
C ASP A 392 -23.20 5.33 -13.60
N GLN A 393 -21.90 5.01 -13.60
CA GLN A 393 -20.94 5.45 -12.63
C GLN A 393 -19.97 6.46 -13.24
N PRO A 394 -19.76 7.64 -12.61
CA PRO A 394 -18.76 8.59 -13.10
C PRO A 394 -17.35 8.00 -12.99
N ILE A 395 -16.47 8.32 -13.93
CA ILE A 395 -15.08 7.86 -13.93
C ILE A 395 -14.35 8.29 -12.65
N THR A 396 -14.72 9.42 -12.07
CA THR A 396 -14.21 9.88 -10.79
C THR A 396 -15.29 10.48 -9.91
N THR A 397 -15.22 10.19 -8.62
CA THR A 397 -15.94 10.87 -7.54
C THR A 397 -15.02 11.76 -6.70
N ALA A 398 -13.74 11.87 -7.09
CA ALA A 398 -12.80 12.75 -6.43
C ALA A 398 -13.24 14.22 -6.60
N LYS A 399 -13.28 14.96 -5.50
CA LYS A 399 -13.53 16.40 -5.53
C LYS A 399 -12.27 17.12 -6.03
N ARG A 400 -12.47 18.05 -6.95
CA ARG A 400 -11.40 18.93 -7.47
C ARG A 400 -10.86 19.85 -6.39
#